data_2716fbdfe775660a0b0c7e8532fbbbe1
#
_entry.id   2716fbdfe775660a0b0c7e8532fbbbe1
#
_cell.length_a   1.000
_cell.length_b   1.000
_cell.length_c   1.000
_cell.angle_alpha   90.00
_cell.angle_beta   90.00
_cell.angle_gamma   90.00
#
_symmetry.space_group_name_H-M   'P 1'
#
loop_
_entity.id
_entity.type
_entity.pdbx_description
1 polymer ?
#
loop_
_entity_poly.entity_id
_entity_poly.type
_entity_poly.pdbx_seq_one_letter_code
_entity_poly.pdbx_strand_id
1 'polypeptide(L)'
;RGWSKENVGSHIVRNNVISDCEQTGICGSMGAAFSEIYGNHIYNILVKQQFGGAEMAGIKLHGAIDTYIHHNRIHKTGHYGIWLDWMAQGARVSSNLLYNNLTQDLFFEVSHGPYIVDNNISLSPRTIQENTDGGAYLHNIFSGDINRLDDQRYTPYHLNHSTEVKGIRTITEGDHRFYNNIFVQKWPSEDFITMHDSDDGFDSENRKVGTWMFDEYPTYDEWISQFDFTKPADMKKLESVHFDHLPVWSEGNVYLDGAKAWKHEKNGFVSSENVKVELTEKDGKYFLDTNIYEILEDFSGRMINTEVLGKAFEPEEFFENPDGTPITFDTDYFGGHRGAKVIPGPFAEKEDVGKNVNICTAF
;
A
#
# COMPACT_ATOMS: atom_id res chain seq x y z
N ARG A 1 -14.85 15.63 25.98
CA ARG A 1 -13.55 14.95 25.95
C ARG A 1 -13.09 14.97 24.50
N GLY A 2 -11.82 15.30 24.27
CA GLY A 2 -11.26 15.38 22.90
C GLY A 2 -10.92 14.00 22.33
N TRP A 3 -10.55 13.98 21.07
CA TRP A 3 -9.97 12.82 20.41
C TRP A 3 -8.51 12.68 20.83
N SER A 4 -8.19 11.70 21.65
CA SER A 4 -6.85 11.50 22.19
C SER A 4 -6.59 10.01 22.47
N LYS A 5 -5.33 9.63 22.55
CA LYS A 5 -4.87 8.25 22.79
C LYS A 5 -5.48 7.64 24.06
N GLU A 6 -5.78 8.46 25.08
CA GLU A 6 -6.37 8.03 26.36
C GLU A 6 -7.89 7.79 26.27
N ASN A 7 -8.54 8.30 25.22
CA ASN A 7 -10.01 8.31 25.10
C ASN A 7 -10.55 7.46 23.96
N VAL A 8 -9.74 7.14 22.93
CA VAL A 8 -10.21 6.46 21.74
C VAL A 8 -9.21 5.41 21.27
N GLY A 9 -9.69 4.46 20.49
CA GLY A 9 -8.85 3.48 19.81
C GLY A 9 -8.42 2.33 20.69
N SER A 10 -7.22 1.80 20.38
CA SER A 10 -6.63 0.63 21.06
C SER A 10 -7.51 -0.62 20.97
N HIS A 11 -8.29 -0.76 19.89
CA HIS A 11 -9.10 -1.94 19.62
C HIS A 11 -8.25 -3.05 19.05
N ILE A 12 -8.55 -4.29 19.44
CA ILE A 12 -7.99 -5.50 18.84
C ILE A 12 -9.13 -6.25 18.15
N VAL A 13 -9.08 -6.33 16.82
CA VAL A 13 -10.05 -7.07 16.01
C VAL A 13 -9.33 -8.23 15.32
N ARG A 14 -9.51 -9.43 15.83
CA ARG A 14 -8.74 -10.59 15.37
C ARG A 14 -9.52 -11.87 15.24
N ASN A 15 -9.08 -12.73 14.32
CA ASN A 15 -9.55 -14.11 14.19
C ASN A 15 -11.06 -14.21 14.00
N ASN A 16 -11.63 -13.27 13.22
CA ASN A 16 -13.05 -13.28 12.89
C ASN A 16 -13.26 -13.73 11.45
N VAL A 17 -14.44 -14.30 11.20
CA VAL A 17 -15.00 -14.44 9.86
C VAL A 17 -16.10 -13.40 9.73
N ILE A 18 -15.90 -12.47 8.77
CA ILE A 18 -16.83 -11.36 8.50
C ILE A 18 -17.27 -11.46 7.06
N SER A 19 -18.54 -11.73 6.83
CA SER A 19 -19.06 -11.89 5.48
C SER A 19 -20.48 -11.40 5.32
N ASP A 20 -20.88 -11.25 4.05
CA ASP A 20 -22.25 -10.92 3.65
C ASP A 20 -22.77 -9.61 4.28
N CYS A 21 -21.87 -8.66 4.45
CA CYS A 21 -22.16 -7.28 4.87
C CYS A 21 -22.32 -6.38 3.65
N GLU A 22 -23.29 -5.46 3.68
CA GLU A 22 -23.59 -4.68 2.49
C GLU A 22 -22.72 -3.44 2.30
N GLN A 23 -22.21 -2.82 3.31
CA GLN A 23 -21.39 -1.61 3.11
C GLN A 23 -19.92 -1.88 3.41
N THR A 24 -19.62 -2.32 4.61
CA THR A 24 -18.24 -2.48 5.08
C THR A 24 -18.12 -3.71 5.99
N GLY A 25 -17.01 -4.42 5.90
CA GLY A 25 -16.72 -5.50 6.84
C GLY A 25 -16.32 -4.96 8.20
N ILE A 26 -15.31 -4.10 8.25
CA ILE A 26 -14.84 -3.39 9.45
C ILE A 26 -14.77 -1.90 9.10
N CYS A 27 -15.47 -1.08 9.89
CA CYS A 27 -15.46 0.38 9.73
C CYS A 27 -15.01 1.07 11.02
N GLY A 28 -14.09 2.01 10.88
CA GLY A 28 -13.65 2.88 11.97
C GLY A 28 -13.60 4.33 11.50
N SER A 29 -14.41 5.18 12.12
CA SER A 29 -14.33 6.62 11.90
C SER A 29 -13.68 7.25 13.13
N MET A 30 -12.46 7.79 12.98
CA MET A 30 -11.68 8.46 14.04
C MET A 30 -11.40 7.62 15.30
N GLY A 31 -12.24 6.65 15.62
CA GLY A 31 -12.09 5.79 16.79
C GLY A 31 -11.19 4.57 16.57
N ALA A 32 -10.73 4.34 15.33
CA ALA A 32 -9.86 3.21 15.00
C ALA A 32 -8.37 3.47 15.28
N ALA A 33 -7.99 4.66 15.66
CA ALA A 33 -6.60 5.00 15.98
C ALA A 33 -5.99 4.05 17.03
N PHE A 34 -4.68 3.79 16.92
CA PHE A 34 -3.92 2.92 17.84
C PHE A 34 -4.42 1.47 17.93
N SER A 35 -5.09 1.00 16.91
CA SER A 35 -5.76 -0.31 16.88
C SER A 35 -4.99 -1.33 16.09
N GLU A 36 -5.26 -2.62 16.35
CA GLU A 36 -4.64 -3.74 15.65
C GLU A 36 -5.75 -4.65 15.06
N ILE A 37 -5.67 -4.88 13.74
CA ILE A 37 -6.67 -5.66 13.00
C ILE A 37 -5.96 -6.80 12.29
N TYR A 38 -6.13 -8.06 12.76
CA TYR A 38 -5.36 -9.16 12.20
C TYR A 38 -6.04 -10.52 12.25
N GLY A 39 -5.57 -11.42 11.40
CA GLY A 39 -6.04 -12.79 11.35
C GLY A 39 -7.51 -12.92 10.98
N ASN A 40 -8.11 -11.91 10.36
CA ASN A 40 -9.51 -11.93 9.97
C ASN A 40 -9.68 -12.46 8.54
N HIS A 41 -10.76 -13.18 8.30
CA HIS A 41 -11.22 -13.56 6.98
C HIS A 41 -12.45 -12.72 6.63
N ILE A 42 -12.31 -11.81 5.66
CA ILE A 42 -13.33 -10.85 5.27
C ILE A 42 -13.69 -11.09 3.80
N TYR A 43 -14.96 -11.34 3.50
CA TYR A 43 -15.37 -11.62 2.13
C TYR A 43 -16.87 -11.36 1.89
N ASN A 44 -17.28 -11.30 0.63
CA ASN A 44 -18.65 -11.00 0.22
C ASN A 44 -19.15 -9.69 0.85
N ILE A 45 -18.38 -8.63 0.70
CA ILE A 45 -18.75 -7.30 1.17
C ILE A 45 -19.30 -6.49 -0.01
N LEU A 46 -20.41 -5.77 0.19
CA LEU A 46 -21.09 -4.97 -0.82
C LEU A 46 -21.52 -5.78 -2.06
N VAL A 47 -21.96 -7.02 -1.87
CA VAL A 47 -22.28 -7.92 -3.00
C VAL A 47 -23.58 -7.55 -3.72
N LYS A 48 -24.53 -6.91 -3.04
CA LYS A 48 -25.78 -6.45 -3.67
C LYS A 48 -25.63 -5.14 -4.41
N GLN A 49 -24.67 -4.30 -4.03
CA GLN A 49 -24.39 -3.00 -4.64
C GLN A 49 -25.64 -2.11 -4.84
N GLN A 50 -26.59 -2.22 -3.92
CA GLN A 50 -27.89 -1.52 -4.01
C GLN A 50 -27.88 -0.13 -3.38
N PHE A 51 -26.96 0.09 -2.46
CA PHE A 51 -26.87 1.34 -1.72
C PHE A 51 -25.48 1.93 -1.85
N GLY A 52 -25.39 3.13 -2.35
CA GLY A 52 -24.16 3.90 -2.34
C GLY A 52 -23.83 4.40 -0.94
N GLY A 53 -22.56 4.60 -0.67
CA GLY A 53 -22.07 5.18 0.57
C GLY A 53 -20.56 5.39 0.49
N ALA A 54 -20.01 6.25 1.34
CA ALA A 54 -18.59 6.55 1.32
C ALA A 54 -17.74 5.42 1.91
N GLU A 55 -18.31 4.60 2.81
CA GLU A 55 -17.58 3.62 3.60
C GLU A 55 -17.71 2.20 3.00
N MET A 56 -17.20 1.99 1.78
CA MET A 56 -17.37 0.72 1.04
C MET A 56 -16.06 -0.03 0.88
N ALA A 57 -15.73 -0.91 1.81
CA ALA A 57 -14.52 -1.73 1.77
C ALA A 57 -14.60 -2.97 2.66
N GLY A 58 -13.64 -3.89 2.49
CA GLY A 58 -13.41 -4.94 3.49
C GLY A 58 -13.06 -4.34 4.84
N ILE A 59 -12.08 -3.43 4.87
CA ILE A 59 -11.70 -2.61 6.04
C ILE A 59 -11.62 -1.16 5.59
N LYS A 60 -12.34 -0.24 6.28
CA LYS A 60 -12.30 1.19 5.98
C LYS A 60 -12.12 2.02 7.23
N LEU A 61 -11.06 2.82 7.29
CA LEU A 61 -10.72 3.61 8.46
C LEU A 61 -10.44 5.07 8.07
N HIS A 62 -11.04 6.01 8.83
CA HIS A 62 -10.57 7.40 8.90
C HIS A 62 -9.65 7.58 10.09
N GLY A 63 -8.64 8.43 9.97
CA GLY A 63 -7.73 8.74 11.07
C GLY A 63 -7.05 7.51 11.63
N ALA A 64 -6.52 6.67 10.75
CA ALA A 64 -5.76 5.48 11.12
C ALA A 64 -4.39 5.89 11.67
N ILE A 65 -4.37 6.48 12.87
CA ILE A 65 -3.15 6.86 13.56
C ILE A 65 -2.59 5.62 14.25
N ASP A 66 -1.30 5.32 14.03
CA ASP A 66 -0.61 4.17 14.64
C ASP A 66 -1.43 2.88 14.59
N THR A 67 -2.09 2.63 13.48
CA THR A 67 -2.96 1.47 13.30
C THR A 67 -2.22 0.37 12.54
N TYR A 68 -2.29 -0.86 13.03
CA TYR A 68 -1.64 -2.00 12.41
C TYR A 68 -2.66 -2.99 11.85
N ILE A 69 -2.63 -3.19 10.51
CA ILE A 69 -3.54 -4.10 9.80
C ILE A 69 -2.70 -5.21 9.15
N HIS A 70 -2.82 -6.44 9.66
CA HIS A 70 -1.93 -7.50 9.18
C HIS A 70 -2.54 -8.91 9.20
N HIS A 71 -1.99 -9.78 8.39
CA HIS A 71 -2.37 -11.20 8.34
C HIS A 71 -3.87 -11.43 8.10
N ASN A 72 -4.55 -10.50 7.42
CA ASN A 72 -5.93 -10.67 7.02
C ASN A 72 -6.03 -11.29 5.63
N ARG A 73 -7.09 -12.05 5.38
CA ARG A 73 -7.49 -12.49 4.05
C ARG A 73 -8.76 -11.76 3.64
N ILE A 74 -8.66 -10.95 2.58
CA ILE A 74 -9.77 -10.10 2.12
C ILE A 74 -10.02 -10.36 0.65
N HIS A 75 -11.25 -10.74 0.30
CA HIS A 75 -11.59 -11.05 -1.09
C HIS A 75 -13.10 -10.91 -1.37
N LYS A 76 -13.44 -10.78 -2.65
CA LYS A 76 -14.82 -10.63 -3.11
C LYS A 76 -15.53 -9.46 -2.42
N THR A 77 -14.82 -8.33 -2.32
CA THR A 77 -15.47 -7.07 -1.97
C THR A 77 -16.02 -6.43 -3.24
N GLY A 78 -17.21 -5.87 -3.15
CA GLY A 78 -17.82 -5.11 -4.27
C GLY A 78 -17.16 -3.76 -4.48
N HIS A 79 -16.17 -3.41 -3.68
CA HIS A 79 -15.38 -2.19 -3.78
C HIS A 79 -13.94 -2.44 -3.31
N TYR A 80 -13.36 -1.62 -2.42
CA TYR A 80 -11.98 -1.75 -1.96
C TYR A 80 -11.75 -2.92 -0.99
N GLY A 81 -10.54 -3.46 -0.98
CA GLY A 81 -10.11 -4.40 0.05
C GLY A 81 -9.84 -3.70 1.38
N ILE A 82 -8.80 -2.88 1.44
CA ILE A 82 -8.44 -2.04 2.59
C ILE A 82 -8.38 -0.58 2.12
N TRP A 83 -9.06 0.29 2.84
CA TRP A 83 -9.10 1.72 2.57
C TRP A 83 -8.71 2.52 3.80
N LEU A 84 -7.55 3.17 3.77
CA LEU A 84 -7.13 4.15 4.76
C LEU A 84 -7.41 5.53 4.20
N ASP A 85 -8.43 6.16 4.79
CA ASP A 85 -8.92 7.45 4.37
C ASP A 85 -8.52 8.52 5.39
N TRP A 86 -8.53 9.69 4.94
CA TRP A 86 -8.35 10.98 5.60
C TRP A 86 -7.51 10.95 6.87
N MET A 87 -6.27 11.43 6.74
CA MET A 87 -5.27 11.63 7.78
C MET A 87 -4.73 10.35 8.46
N ALA A 88 -4.54 9.28 7.68
CA ALA A 88 -3.76 8.14 8.18
C ALA A 88 -2.30 8.57 8.42
N GLN A 89 -1.75 8.21 9.59
CA GLN A 89 -0.38 8.54 9.98
C GLN A 89 0.17 7.50 10.96
N GLY A 90 1.41 7.06 10.79
CA GLY A 90 1.99 5.98 11.59
C GLY A 90 1.36 4.60 11.33
N ALA A 91 0.51 4.47 10.31
CA ALA A 91 -0.19 3.23 10.00
C ALA A 91 0.70 2.22 9.28
N ARG A 92 0.43 0.91 9.51
CA ARG A 92 1.11 -0.18 8.80
C ARG A 92 0.11 -1.22 8.30
N VAL A 93 0.24 -1.60 7.02
CA VAL A 93 -0.55 -2.64 6.36
C VAL A 93 0.42 -3.74 5.91
N SER A 94 0.42 -4.89 6.57
CA SER A 94 1.48 -5.90 6.38
C SER A 94 0.95 -7.32 6.27
N SER A 95 1.57 -8.12 5.41
CA SER A 95 1.31 -9.57 5.32
C SER A 95 -0.17 -9.93 5.12
N ASN A 96 -0.93 -9.12 4.38
CA ASN A 96 -2.31 -9.43 4.02
C ASN A 96 -2.37 -10.16 2.67
N LEU A 97 -3.36 -11.02 2.51
CA LEU A 97 -3.71 -11.68 1.26
C LEU A 97 -4.99 -11.06 0.70
N LEU A 98 -4.86 -10.35 -0.43
CA LEU A 98 -5.96 -9.64 -1.09
C LEU A 98 -6.14 -10.16 -2.53
N TYR A 99 -7.36 -10.50 -2.90
CA TYR A 99 -7.63 -11.02 -4.24
C TYR A 99 -9.12 -10.97 -4.59
N ASN A 100 -9.43 -10.90 -5.88
CA ASN A 100 -10.81 -10.88 -6.39
C ASN A 100 -11.67 -9.76 -5.80
N ASN A 101 -11.07 -8.62 -5.46
CA ASN A 101 -11.80 -7.41 -5.10
C ASN A 101 -12.15 -6.64 -6.38
N LEU A 102 -13.36 -6.06 -6.45
CA LEU A 102 -13.88 -5.52 -7.72
C LEU A 102 -13.30 -4.16 -8.10
N THR A 103 -12.84 -3.39 -7.14
CA THR A 103 -12.02 -2.21 -7.42
C THR A 103 -10.57 -2.47 -7.00
N GLN A 104 -9.95 -1.65 -6.22
CA GLN A 104 -8.57 -1.88 -5.80
C GLN A 104 -8.48 -2.69 -4.51
N ASP A 105 -7.39 -3.46 -4.37
CA ASP A 105 -7.07 -4.15 -3.13
C ASP A 105 -6.77 -3.18 -1.99
N LEU A 106 -6.08 -2.08 -2.32
CA LEU A 106 -5.65 -1.06 -1.36
C LEU A 106 -6.02 0.32 -1.88
N PHE A 107 -6.57 1.15 -1.01
CA PHE A 107 -6.78 2.57 -1.27
C PHE A 107 -6.23 3.41 -0.13
N PHE A 108 -5.36 4.35 -0.47
CA PHE A 108 -4.82 5.36 0.43
C PHE A 108 -5.30 6.72 -0.03
N GLU A 109 -6.05 7.41 0.83
CA GLU A 109 -6.73 8.65 0.47
C GLU A 109 -6.39 9.77 1.43
N VAL A 110 -5.94 10.87 0.87
CA VAL A 110 -5.68 12.18 1.49
C VAL A 110 -5.03 12.11 2.87
N SER A 111 -3.81 11.61 2.89
CA SER A 111 -2.96 11.49 4.07
C SER A 111 -1.57 12.04 3.78
N HIS A 112 -0.89 12.60 4.77
CA HIS A 112 0.50 13.05 4.64
C HIS A 112 1.53 12.02 5.09
N GLY A 113 1.08 10.80 5.44
CA GLY A 113 1.95 9.76 5.96
C GLY A 113 2.50 10.06 7.37
N PRO A 114 3.54 9.32 7.80
CA PRO A 114 4.02 8.12 7.13
C PRO A 114 3.00 6.99 7.19
N TYR A 115 2.94 6.15 6.17
CA TYR A 115 2.30 4.85 6.29
C TYR A 115 3.16 3.80 5.56
N ILE A 116 3.12 2.56 6.05
CA ILE A 116 3.94 1.46 5.55
C ILE A 116 3.05 0.34 5.01
N VAL A 117 3.39 -0.15 3.83
CA VAL A 117 2.72 -1.24 3.14
C VAL A 117 3.77 -2.30 2.82
N ASP A 118 3.81 -3.39 3.58
CA ASP A 118 4.89 -4.36 3.42
C ASP A 118 4.44 -5.82 3.42
N ASN A 119 5.16 -6.64 2.71
CA ASN A 119 4.93 -8.09 2.64
C ASN A 119 3.51 -8.52 2.21
N ASN A 120 2.71 -7.67 1.57
CA ASN A 120 1.38 -8.06 1.14
C ASN A 120 1.41 -8.84 -0.18
N ILE A 121 0.43 -9.72 -0.35
CA ILE A 121 0.13 -10.43 -1.59
C ILE A 121 -1.19 -9.87 -2.12
N SER A 122 -1.11 -9.03 -3.15
CA SER A 122 -2.25 -8.31 -3.75
C SER A 122 -2.41 -8.76 -5.19
N LEU A 123 -3.49 -9.50 -5.45
CA LEU A 123 -3.68 -10.25 -6.69
C LEU A 123 -4.90 -9.83 -7.50
N SER A 124 -5.67 -8.84 -7.07
CA SER A 124 -6.75 -8.29 -7.89
C SER A 124 -6.19 -7.58 -9.13
N PRO A 125 -6.95 -7.47 -10.21
CA PRO A 125 -6.51 -6.75 -11.42
C PRO A 125 -6.17 -5.28 -11.20
N ARG A 126 -6.71 -4.69 -10.15
CA ARG A 126 -6.40 -3.34 -9.68
C ARG A 126 -5.88 -3.46 -8.24
N THR A 127 -4.65 -3.02 -8.00
CA THR A 127 -4.01 -3.26 -6.69
C THR A 127 -4.00 -2.04 -5.79
N ILE A 128 -3.65 -0.88 -6.31
CA ILE A 128 -3.52 0.33 -5.48
C ILE A 128 -4.30 1.48 -6.12
N GLN A 129 -5.07 2.18 -5.32
CA GLN A 129 -5.50 3.55 -5.60
C GLN A 129 -4.77 4.48 -4.64
N GLU A 130 -4.13 5.50 -5.20
CA GLU A 130 -3.23 6.40 -4.48
C GLU A 130 -3.70 7.84 -4.63
N ASN A 131 -3.82 8.54 -3.51
CA ASN A 131 -4.07 9.98 -3.44
C ASN A 131 -3.53 10.53 -2.12
N THR A 132 -2.22 10.37 -1.89
CA THR A 132 -1.59 10.76 -0.62
C THR A 132 -0.19 11.30 -0.82
N ASP A 133 0.40 11.77 0.26
CA ASP A 133 1.84 11.94 0.45
C ASP A 133 2.35 10.87 1.44
N GLY A 134 3.64 10.55 1.40
CA GLY A 134 4.33 9.84 2.48
C GLY A 134 4.04 8.35 2.64
N GLY A 135 3.91 7.60 1.55
CA GLY A 135 3.76 6.14 1.56
C GLY A 135 5.09 5.39 1.38
N ALA A 136 5.27 4.27 2.08
CA ALA A 136 6.39 3.36 1.87
C ALA A 136 5.90 1.94 1.55
N TYR A 137 6.23 1.45 0.37
CA TYR A 137 5.83 0.15 -0.17
C TYR A 137 7.05 -0.76 -0.26
N LEU A 138 7.06 -1.87 0.47
CA LEU A 138 8.22 -2.74 0.58
C LEU A 138 7.84 -4.23 0.49
N HIS A 139 8.60 -4.98 -0.27
CA HIS A 139 8.46 -6.44 -0.29
C HIS A 139 7.04 -6.96 -0.63
N ASN A 140 6.25 -6.23 -1.38
CA ASN A 140 4.93 -6.69 -1.80
C ASN A 140 4.98 -7.42 -3.14
N ILE A 141 3.95 -8.23 -3.43
CA ILE A 141 3.56 -8.62 -4.79
C ILE A 141 2.31 -7.84 -5.16
N PHE A 142 2.39 -7.10 -6.28
CA PHE A 142 1.28 -6.38 -6.90
C PHE A 142 1.07 -6.90 -8.32
N SER A 143 -0.04 -7.62 -8.56
CA SER A 143 -0.34 -8.20 -9.86
C SER A 143 -1.33 -7.38 -10.71
N GLY A 144 -1.61 -6.17 -10.32
CA GLY A 144 -2.53 -5.25 -10.99
C GLY A 144 -1.99 -3.83 -11.05
N ASP A 145 -2.82 -2.95 -11.60
CA ASP A 145 -2.46 -1.54 -11.78
C ASP A 145 -2.35 -0.78 -10.46
N ILE A 146 -1.60 0.32 -10.55
CA ILE A 146 -1.64 1.42 -9.58
C ILE A 146 -2.40 2.56 -10.25
N ASN A 147 -3.51 2.98 -9.67
CA ASN A 147 -4.25 4.15 -10.11
C ASN A 147 -3.97 5.31 -9.18
N ARG A 148 -3.69 6.47 -9.75
CA ARG A 148 -3.47 7.71 -9.03
C ARG A 148 -4.66 8.63 -9.22
N LEU A 149 -5.18 9.19 -8.14
CA LEU A 149 -6.15 10.28 -8.19
C LEU A 149 -5.43 11.61 -7.98
N ASP A 150 -5.82 12.61 -8.76
CA ASP A 150 -5.35 13.98 -8.59
C ASP A 150 -6.45 14.79 -7.87
N ASP A 151 -6.47 14.72 -6.56
CA ASP A 151 -7.44 15.41 -5.70
C ASP A 151 -6.70 16.18 -4.60
N GLN A 152 -6.47 17.45 -4.86
CA GLN A 152 -5.71 18.35 -3.99
C GLN A 152 -6.55 18.86 -2.82
N ARG A 153 -6.82 18.00 -1.83
CA ARG A 153 -7.57 18.37 -0.63
C ARG A 153 -6.66 18.84 0.51
N TYR A 154 -7.11 19.88 1.22
CA TYR A 154 -6.48 20.25 2.48
C TYR A 154 -6.72 19.19 3.54
N THR A 155 -5.64 18.61 4.05
CA THR A 155 -5.69 17.52 5.02
C THR A 155 -4.84 17.85 6.24
N PRO A 156 -5.34 17.63 7.46
CA PRO A 156 -4.53 17.77 8.65
C PRO A 156 -3.49 16.66 8.77
N TYR A 157 -2.35 16.99 9.37
CA TYR A 157 -1.35 16.03 9.85
C TYR A 157 -1.08 16.29 11.33
N HIS A 158 -0.56 15.28 12.00
CA HIS A 158 -0.56 15.18 13.45
C HIS A 158 0.85 15.28 14.04
N LEU A 159 0.94 15.56 15.34
CA LEU A 159 2.15 15.27 16.09
C LEU A 159 2.40 13.77 16.09
N ASN A 160 3.66 13.37 16.08
CA ASN A 160 4.08 11.99 16.01
C ASN A 160 3.40 11.14 17.09
N HIS A 161 2.83 10.01 16.70
CA HIS A 161 2.11 9.06 17.58
C HIS A 161 0.98 9.70 18.40
N SER A 162 0.30 10.67 17.81
CA SER A 162 -0.72 11.46 18.48
C SER A 162 -1.89 11.78 17.56
N THR A 163 -3.05 12.02 18.13
CA THR A 163 -4.22 12.56 17.45
C THR A 163 -4.24 14.10 17.45
N GLU A 164 -3.27 14.74 18.07
CA GLU A 164 -3.16 16.20 18.11
C GLU A 164 -2.68 16.73 16.76
N VAL A 165 -3.47 17.62 16.15
CA VAL A 165 -3.16 18.22 14.86
C VAL A 165 -1.92 19.13 14.98
N LYS A 166 -0.88 18.84 14.19
CA LYS A 166 0.33 19.66 14.06
C LYS A 166 0.14 20.77 13.02
N GLY A 167 -0.55 20.45 11.92
CA GLY A 167 -0.77 21.39 10.84
C GLY A 167 -1.80 20.90 9.85
N ILE A 168 -2.00 21.68 8.79
CA ILE A 168 -2.87 21.37 7.67
C ILE A 168 -2.21 21.81 6.36
N ARG A 169 -2.21 20.93 5.36
CA ARG A 169 -1.68 21.22 4.03
C ARG A 169 -2.50 20.52 2.95
N THR A 170 -2.38 21.00 1.73
CA THR A 170 -2.89 20.31 0.53
C THR A 170 -2.06 19.07 0.26
N ILE A 171 -2.72 17.98 -0.09
CA ILE A 171 -2.09 16.82 -0.70
C ILE A 171 -1.55 17.23 -2.07
N THR A 172 -0.28 16.96 -2.32
CA THR A 172 0.38 17.26 -3.60
C THR A 172 0.92 16.00 -4.28
N GLU A 173 0.70 14.87 -3.66
CA GLU A 173 1.18 13.55 -4.04
C GLU A 173 2.71 13.43 -4.10
N GLY A 174 3.21 12.25 -3.82
CA GLY A 174 4.64 11.96 -3.75
C GLY A 174 5.11 11.69 -2.33
N ASP A 175 6.39 11.95 -2.06
CA ASP A 175 7.02 11.48 -0.82
C ASP A 175 6.90 9.95 -0.66
N HIS A 176 6.83 9.23 -1.79
CA HIS A 176 6.65 7.78 -1.83
C HIS A 176 7.99 7.03 -1.95
N ARG A 177 8.03 5.88 -1.30
CA ARG A 177 9.19 4.98 -1.29
C ARG A 177 8.77 3.60 -1.78
N PHE A 178 9.45 3.09 -2.83
CA PHE A 178 9.21 1.77 -3.39
C PHE A 178 10.48 0.94 -3.33
N TYR A 179 10.53 -0.06 -2.45
CA TYR A 179 11.71 -0.89 -2.28
C TYR A 179 11.38 -2.40 -2.31
N ASN A 180 12.13 -3.13 -3.11
CA ASN A 180 12.06 -4.59 -3.14
C ASN A 180 10.66 -5.18 -3.41
N ASN A 181 9.78 -4.45 -4.09
CA ASN A 181 8.48 -4.96 -4.52
C ASN A 181 8.59 -5.78 -5.81
N ILE A 182 7.59 -6.60 -6.07
CA ILE A 182 7.40 -7.31 -7.33
C ILE A 182 6.11 -6.80 -7.98
N PHE A 183 6.24 -6.20 -9.16
CA PHE A 183 5.13 -5.76 -9.99
C PHE A 183 4.99 -6.70 -11.18
N VAL A 184 3.79 -7.23 -11.39
CA VAL A 184 3.49 -8.15 -12.49
C VAL A 184 2.35 -7.59 -13.32
N GLN A 185 2.59 -7.42 -14.64
CA GLN A 185 1.53 -7.04 -15.57
C GLN A 185 0.62 -8.23 -15.82
N LYS A 186 -0.44 -8.38 -15.03
CA LYS A 186 -1.45 -9.39 -15.25
C LYS A 186 -2.66 -8.79 -15.95
N TRP A 187 -3.11 -9.44 -17.04
CA TRP A 187 -4.31 -8.99 -17.74
C TRP A 187 -5.56 -9.50 -17.00
N PRO A 188 -6.56 -8.65 -16.79
CA PRO A 188 -7.81 -9.07 -16.18
C PRO A 188 -8.58 -10.05 -17.10
N SER A 189 -9.48 -10.82 -16.53
CA SER A 189 -10.38 -11.67 -17.32
C SER A 189 -11.35 -10.82 -18.15
N GLU A 190 -11.88 -11.40 -19.23
CA GLU A 190 -12.91 -10.74 -20.05
C GLU A 190 -14.14 -10.35 -19.21
N ASP A 191 -14.52 -11.18 -18.25
CA ASP A 191 -15.63 -10.89 -17.33
C ASP A 191 -15.35 -9.63 -16.48
N PHE A 192 -14.12 -9.51 -15.98
CA PHE A 192 -13.71 -8.34 -15.22
C PHE A 192 -13.70 -7.07 -16.08
N ILE A 193 -13.17 -7.15 -17.30
CA ILE A 193 -13.17 -6.04 -18.28
C ILE A 193 -14.60 -5.61 -18.57
N THR A 194 -15.48 -6.57 -18.90
CA THR A 194 -16.89 -6.28 -19.20
C THR A 194 -17.61 -5.61 -18.03
N MET A 195 -17.33 -6.04 -16.81
CA MET A 195 -17.91 -5.46 -15.59
C MET A 195 -17.50 -4.00 -15.40
N HIS A 196 -16.30 -3.62 -15.82
CA HIS A 196 -15.73 -2.29 -15.62
C HIS A 196 -15.70 -1.43 -16.90
N ASP A 197 -16.28 -1.88 -18.00
CA ASP A 197 -16.26 -1.20 -19.30
C ASP A 197 -16.94 0.18 -19.29
N SER A 198 -17.77 0.43 -18.29
CA SER A 198 -18.42 1.73 -18.05
C SER A 198 -17.87 2.45 -16.82
N ASP A 199 -16.80 1.92 -16.21
CA ASP A 199 -16.30 2.39 -14.93
C ASP A 199 -15.27 3.51 -15.10
N ASP A 200 -15.28 4.40 -14.14
CA ASP A 200 -14.40 5.51 -13.94
C ASP A 200 -12.91 5.10 -13.88
N GLY A 201 -12.22 5.22 -14.98
CA GLY A 201 -10.76 5.15 -15.03
C GLY A 201 -10.15 3.76 -15.09
N PHE A 202 -10.92 2.69 -15.37
CA PHE A 202 -10.33 1.41 -15.71
C PHE A 202 -10.06 1.34 -17.22
N ASP A 203 -8.81 1.48 -17.60
CA ASP A 203 -8.35 1.33 -18.99
C ASP A 203 -7.60 0.00 -19.11
N SER A 204 -8.26 -1.00 -19.66
CA SER A 204 -7.68 -2.33 -19.86
C SER A 204 -6.53 -2.36 -20.87
N GLU A 205 -6.47 -1.39 -21.78
CA GLU A 205 -5.44 -1.32 -22.82
C GLU A 205 -4.18 -0.59 -22.35
N ASN A 206 -4.35 0.43 -21.48
CA ASN A 206 -3.26 1.30 -21.00
C ASN A 206 -3.00 1.17 -19.50
N ARG A 207 -3.21 0.00 -18.93
CA ARG A 207 -3.00 -0.25 -17.51
C ARG A 207 -1.59 0.12 -17.07
N LYS A 208 -1.51 0.85 -15.97
CA LYS A 208 -0.25 1.31 -15.39
C LYS A 208 0.20 0.37 -14.27
N VAL A 209 0.77 -0.78 -14.63
CA VAL A 209 1.39 -1.67 -13.64
C VAL A 209 2.85 -1.29 -13.45
N GLY A 210 3.24 -1.11 -12.19
CA GLY A 210 4.58 -0.68 -11.82
C GLY A 210 4.66 0.80 -11.47
N THR A 211 5.87 1.27 -11.23
CA THR A 211 6.12 2.63 -10.68
C THR A 211 6.27 3.70 -11.76
N TRP A 212 6.22 3.37 -13.05
CA TRP A 212 6.35 4.33 -14.15
C TRP A 212 5.25 5.40 -14.18
N MET A 213 4.14 5.17 -13.51
CA MET A 213 3.09 6.17 -13.36
C MET A 213 3.55 7.43 -12.58
N PHE A 214 4.67 7.33 -11.88
CA PHE A 214 5.31 8.43 -11.18
C PHE A 214 6.43 9.10 -12.01
N ASP A 215 6.52 8.88 -13.33
CA ASP A 215 7.58 9.44 -14.18
C ASP A 215 7.64 10.98 -14.19
N GLU A 216 6.54 11.64 -13.91
CA GLU A 216 6.48 13.10 -13.79
C GLU A 216 7.03 13.60 -12.43
N TYR A 217 7.19 12.73 -11.44
CA TYR A 217 7.64 13.10 -10.10
C TYR A 217 9.16 13.25 -10.03
N PRO A 218 9.66 14.26 -9.29
CA PRO A 218 11.09 14.49 -9.17
C PRO A 218 11.76 13.47 -8.24
N THR A 219 13.07 13.31 -8.42
CA THR A 219 13.95 12.81 -7.36
C THR A 219 14.10 13.87 -6.28
N TYR A 220 14.59 13.48 -5.08
CA TYR A 220 14.87 14.45 -4.02
C TYR A 220 15.89 15.51 -4.45
N ASP A 221 16.93 15.13 -5.19
CA ASP A 221 17.97 16.06 -5.65
C ASP A 221 17.42 17.07 -6.67
N GLU A 222 16.56 16.64 -7.57
CA GLU A 222 15.86 17.53 -8.51
C GLU A 222 14.94 18.49 -7.76
N TRP A 223 14.16 17.98 -6.79
CA TRP A 223 13.23 18.78 -6.02
C TRP A 223 13.95 19.83 -5.17
N ILE A 224 14.97 19.43 -4.39
CA ILE A 224 15.68 20.34 -3.49
C ILE A 224 16.51 21.40 -4.23
N SER A 225 17.00 21.07 -5.45
CA SER A 225 17.78 21.98 -6.29
C SER A 225 17.02 23.22 -6.76
N GLN A 226 15.69 23.19 -6.65
CA GLN A 226 14.85 24.34 -7.00
C GLN A 226 14.95 25.51 -6.01
N PHE A 227 15.46 25.25 -4.80
CA PHE A 227 15.48 26.21 -3.70
C PHE A 227 16.90 26.72 -3.40
N ASP A 228 17.05 28.01 -3.20
CA ASP A 228 18.31 28.65 -2.80
C ASP A 228 18.24 29.10 -1.34
N PHE A 229 18.66 28.24 -0.45
CA PHE A 229 18.64 28.50 1.00
C PHE A 229 19.71 29.51 1.46
N THR A 230 20.55 30.01 0.56
CA THR A 230 21.54 31.06 0.86
C THR A 230 20.97 32.48 0.76
N LYS A 231 19.75 32.61 0.25
CA LYS A 231 19.01 33.86 0.04
C LYS A 231 17.70 33.88 0.83
N PRO A 232 17.13 35.06 1.07
CA PRO A 232 15.76 35.17 1.56
C PRO A 232 14.78 34.43 0.66
N ALA A 233 13.75 33.86 1.26
CA ALA A 233 12.72 33.10 0.53
C ALA A 233 12.08 33.96 -0.60
N ASP A 234 12.05 33.40 -1.80
CA ASP A 234 11.36 33.99 -2.93
C ASP A 234 9.89 33.55 -2.95
N MET A 235 9.00 34.43 -2.50
CA MET A 235 7.57 34.13 -2.39
C MET A 235 6.93 33.76 -3.72
N LYS A 236 7.37 34.33 -4.84
CA LYS A 236 6.85 33.98 -6.16
C LYS A 236 7.25 32.56 -6.56
N LYS A 237 8.49 32.18 -6.24
CA LYS A 237 8.97 30.82 -6.47
C LYS A 237 8.17 29.82 -5.59
N LEU A 238 7.99 30.12 -4.32
CA LEU A 238 7.23 29.27 -3.40
C LEU A 238 5.78 29.09 -3.85
N GLU A 239 5.13 30.17 -4.28
CA GLU A 239 3.78 30.10 -4.88
C GLU A 239 3.74 29.21 -6.14
N SER A 240 4.76 29.31 -7.01
CA SER A 240 4.79 28.55 -8.26
C SER A 240 5.01 27.06 -8.09
N VAL A 241 5.60 26.61 -6.98
CA VAL A 241 5.89 25.20 -6.69
C VAL A 241 5.02 24.61 -5.58
N HIS A 242 4.07 25.37 -5.06
CA HIS A 242 3.25 24.97 -3.90
C HIS A 242 2.47 23.66 -4.15
N PHE A 243 2.03 23.44 -5.38
CA PHE A 243 1.25 22.28 -5.79
C PHE A 243 2.06 21.27 -6.62
N ASP A 244 3.39 21.46 -6.73
CA ASP A 244 4.25 20.49 -7.42
C ASP A 244 4.34 19.21 -6.60
N HIS A 245 4.49 18.09 -7.29
CA HIS A 245 4.66 16.80 -6.66
C HIS A 245 5.91 16.71 -5.80
N LEU A 246 5.78 16.03 -4.67
CA LEU A 246 6.91 15.71 -3.80
C LEU A 246 7.78 14.60 -4.40
N PRO A 247 9.03 14.43 -3.93
CA PRO A 247 9.94 13.42 -4.46
C PRO A 247 9.46 11.99 -4.33
N VAL A 248 9.98 11.12 -5.20
CA VAL A 248 9.81 9.66 -5.14
C VAL A 248 11.17 8.99 -5.03
N TRP A 249 11.23 7.87 -4.30
CA TRP A 249 12.39 6.97 -4.19
C TRP A 249 11.99 5.58 -4.63
N SER A 250 12.79 4.98 -5.49
CA SER A 250 12.52 3.64 -6.00
C SER A 250 13.81 2.87 -6.24
N GLU A 251 13.95 1.70 -5.57
CA GLU A 251 15.16 0.88 -5.67
C GLU A 251 14.88 -0.61 -5.42
N GLY A 252 15.54 -1.45 -6.21
CA GLY A 252 15.53 -2.89 -6.02
C GLY A 252 14.19 -3.57 -6.34
N ASN A 253 13.29 -2.88 -7.02
CA ASN A 253 12.02 -3.44 -7.40
C ASN A 253 12.14 -4.32 -8.64
N VAL A 254 11.17 -5.20 -8.80
CA VAL A 254 11.06 -6.18 -9.87
C VAL A 254 9.84 -5.89 -10.72
N TYR A 255 10.03 -5.86 -12.04
CA TYR A 255 9.00 -5.55 -13.03
C TYR A 255 8.91 -6.67 -14.05
N LEU A 256 7.80 -7.40 -14.05
CA LEU A 256 7.62 -8.63 -14.82
C LEU A 256 6.44 -8.52 -15.78
N ASP A 257 6.54 -9.29 -16.87
CA ASP A 257 5.47 -9.49 -17.87
C ASP A 257 4.90 -8.17 -18.44
N GLY A 258 5.75 -7.16 -18.58
CA GLY A 258 5.38 -5.85 -19.13
C GLY A 258 5.15 -4.74 -18.10
N ALA A 259 5.20 -5.02 -16.81
CA ALA A 259 5.25 -3.98 -15.79
C ALA A 259 6.47 -3.08 -15.98
N LYS A 260 6.35 -1.79 -15.66
CA LYS A 260 7.36 -0.79 -15.97
C LYS A 260 7.87 -0.06 -14.74
N ALA A 261 9.17 0.16 -14.71
CA ALA A 261 9.83 0.94 -13.68
C ALA A 261 9.63 2.44 -13.88
N TRP A 262 9.66 3.19 -12.79
CA TRP A 262 9.89 4.62 -12.79
C TRP A 262 11.23 4.95 -13.47
N LYS A 263 11.28 6.04 -14.22
CA LYS A 263 12.48 6.44 -15.01
C LYS A 263 13.77 6.59 -14.16
N HIS A 264 13.66 6.79 -12.86
CA HIS A 264 14.78 6.91 -11.93
C HIS A 264 14.93 5.70 -10.99
N GLU A 265 14.31 4.55 -11.33
CA GLU A 265 14.51 3.30 -10.59
C GLU A 265 15.98 2.98 -10.45
N LYS A 266 16.43 2.63 -9.25
CA LYS A 266 17.81 2.19 -8.97
C LYS A 266 17.85 0.69 -8.77
N ASN A 267 18.81 0.01 -9.41
CA ASN A 267 19.04 -1.42 -9.21
C ASN A 267 17.77 -2.28 -9.39
N GLY A 268 16.86 -1.90 -10.29
CA GLY A 268 15.67 -2.67 -10.58
C GLY A 268 15.94 -3.87 -11.49
N PHE A 269 15.07 -4.88 -11.42
CA PHE A 269 15.07 -6.04 -12.31
C PHE A 269 13.86 -5.97 -13.24
N VAL A 270 14.09 -6.10 -14.55
CA VAL A 270 13.02 -6.08 -15.56
C VAL A 270 13.10 -7.34 -16.42
N SER A 271 11.99 -8.07 -16.55
CA SER A 271 11.89 -9.21 -17.46
C SER A 271 10.54 -9.21 -18.19
N SER A 272 10.58 -9.59 -19.47
CA SER A 272 9.39 -9.80 -20.31
C SER A 272 8.96 -11.27 -20.37
N GLU A 273 9.56 -12.13 -19.56
CA GLU A 273 9.17 -13.52 -19.47
C GLU A 273 7.73 -13.65 -18.96
N ASN A 274 7.01 -14.63 -19.49
CA ASN A 274 5.65 -14.91 -19.06
C ASN A 274 5.64 -15.39 -17.61
N VAL A 275 4.94 -14.66 -16.77
CA VAL A 275 4.88 -14.92 -15.33
C VAL A 275 3.55 -15.55 -14.96
N LYS A 276 3.63 -16.70 -14.30
CA LYS A 276 2.49 -17.31 -13.64
C LYS A 276 2.34 -16.73 -12.24
N VAL A 277 1.18 -16.16 -11.93
CA VAL A 277 0.79 -15.73 -10.58
C VAL A 277 -0.67 -16.10 -10.37
N GLU A 278 -0.90 -17.21 -9.70
CA GLU A 278 -2.24 -17.74 -9.46
C GLU A 278 -2.38 -18.19 -8.01
N LEU A 279 -3.54 -17.90 -7.42
CA LEU A 279 -3.90 -18.41 -6.11
C LEU A 279 -4.71 -19.69 -6.28
N THR A 280 -4.20 -20.81 -5.77
CA THR A 280 -4.86 -22.10 -5.82
C THR A 280 -5.31 -22.53 -4.43
N GLU A 281 -6.52 -23.11 -4.35
CA GLU A 281 -7.03 -23.69 -3.12
C GLU A 281 -6.95 -25.22 -3.18
N LYS A 282 -6.40 -25.81 -2.12
CA LYS A 282 -6.37 -27.25 -1.94
C LYS A 282 -6.60 -27.59 -0.46
N ASP A 283 -7.64 -28.36 -0.20
CA ASP A 283 -7.99 -28.82 1.17
C ASP A 283 -8.12 -27.66 2.18
N GLY A 284 -8.70 -26.53 1.77
CA GLY A 284 -8.85 -25.33 2.60
C GLY A 284 -7.56 -24.53 2.81
N LYS A 285 -6.48 -24.92 2.16
CA LYS A 285 -5.20 -24.19 2.14
C LYS A 285 -5.06 -23.44 0.82
N TYR A 286 -4.38 -22.31 0.86
CA TYR A 286 -4.15 -21.44 -0.29
C TYR A 286 -2.66 -21.39 -0.62
N PHE A 287 -2.34 -21.56 -1.88
CA PHE A 287 -0.96 -21.59 -2.37
C PHE A 287 -0.81 -20.60 -3.51
N LEU A 288 0.26 -19.84 -3.49
CA LEU A 288 0.66 -19.00 -4.61
C LEU A 288 1.42 -19.87 -5.62
N ASP A 289 0.79 -20.18 -6.73
CA ASP A 289 1.42 -20.91 -7.84
C ASP A 289 2.09 -19.87 -8.76
N THR A 290 3.42 -19.85 -8.74
CA THR A 290 4.21 -18.82 -9.44
C THR A 290 5.59 -19.33 -9.82
N ASN A 291 6.12 -18.79 -10.94
CA ASN A 291 7.51 -18.98 -11.38
C ASN A 291 8.36 -17.71 -11.17
N ILE A 292 7.87 -16.72 -10.42
CA ILE A 292 8.59 -15.45 -10.20
C ILE A 292 10.03 -15.71 -9.70
N TYR A 293 10.17 -16.54 -8.69
CA TYR A 293 11.45 -16.74 -8.03
C TYR A 293 12.46 -17.59 -8.84
N GLU A 294 11.98 -18.29 -9.85
CA GLU A 294 12.83 -18.91 -10.88
C GLU A 294 13.38 -17.86 -11.83
N ILE A 295 12.54 -16.91 -12.26
CA ILE A 295 12.92 -15.80 -13.14
C ILE A 295 13.91 -14.85 -12.45
N LEU A 296 13.74 -14.59 -11.17
CA LEU A 296 14.64 -13.72 -10.41
C LEU A 296 16.07 -14.27 -10.27
N GLU A 297 16.27 -15.57 -10.44
CA GLU A 297 17.59 -16.23 -10.31
C GLU A 297 18.35 -15.79 -9.05
N ASP A 298 19.42 -15.01 -9.25
CA ASP A 298 20.27 -14.49 -8.20
C ASP A 298 20.02 -13.02 -7.85
N PHE A 299 19.00 -12.39 -8.43
CA PHE A 299 18.66 -11.00 -8.13
C PHE A 299 18.36 -10.83 -6.64
N SER A 300 18.89 -9.76 -6.06
CA SER A 300 18.64 -9.39 -4.67
C SER A 300 18.60 -7.86 -4.52
N GLY A 301 17.72 -7.40 -3.66
CA GLY A 301 17.70 -6.02 -3.19
C GLY A 301 18.64 -5.80 -2.01
N ARG A 302 18.41 -4.71 -1.30
CA ARG A 302 19.13 -4.41 -0.05
C ARG A 302 18.18 -4.41 1.15
N MET A 303 18.73 -4.61 2.33
CA MET A 303 17.97 -4.47 3.57
C MET A 303 17.52 -3.02 3.77
N ILE A 304 16.26 -2.83 4.07
CA ILE A 304 15.63 -1.52 4.33
C ILE A 304 15.26 -1.45 5.81
N ASN A 305 15.34 -0.26 6.37
CA ASN A 305 15.00 0.03 7.76
C ASN A 305 14.50 1.48 7.90
N THR A 306 14.10 1.88 9.09
CA THR A 306 13.66 3.23 9.43
C THR A 306 14.66 4.31 9.00
N GLU A 307 15.97 4.08 9.18
CA GLU A 307 16.99 5.06 8.80
C GLU A 307 17.05 5.28 7.28
N VAL A 308 16.92 4.21 6.49
CA VAL A 308 16.88 4.27 5.02
C VAL A 308 15.63 4.99 4.53
N LEU A 309 14.48 4.70 5.14
CA LEU A 309 13.21 5.34 4.76
C LEU A 309 13.16 6.83 5.16
N GLY A 310 13.79 7.18 6.27
CA GLY A 310 13.78 8.53 6.78
C GLY A 310 12.44 8.95 7.37
N LYS A 311 12.02 10.17 7.08
CA LYS A 311 10.79 10.78 7.59
C LYS A 311 9.84 11.12 6.46
N ALA A 312 8.54 11.08 6.75
CA ALA A 312 7.53 11.69 5.91
C ALA A 312 7.69 13.22 5.96
N PHE A 313 7.45 13.85 4.81
CA PHE A 313 7.82 15.24 4.57
C PHE A 313 7.11 16.24 5.51
N GLU A 314 5.77 16.16 5.58
CA GLU A 314 4.98 17.13 6.35
C GLU A 314 4.98 16.88 7.86
N PRO A 315 4.65 15.68 8.34
CA PRO A 315 4.62 15.44 9.79
C PRO A 315 6.01 15.37 10.41
N GLU A 316 7.07 15.12 9.61
CA GLU A 316 8.43 14.86 10.07
C GLU A 316 8.52 13.64 11.02
N GLU A 317 7.57 12.72 10.87
CA GLU A 317 7.55 11.44 11.57
C GLU A 317 8.34 10.39 10.78
N PHE A 318 9.07 9.52 11.47
CA PHE A 318 9.80 8.43 10.85
C PHE A 318 8.85 7.35 10.31
N PHE A 319 9.29 6.64 9.27
CA PHE A 319 8.69 5.37 8.88
C PHE A 319 9.17 4.31 9.86
N GLU A 320 8.33 3.98 10.82
CA GLU A 320 8.64 3.09 11.94
C GLU A 320 7.40 2.25 12.33
N ASN A 321 7.54 1.39 13.32
CA ASN A 321 6.40 0.62 13.81
C ASN A 321 5.33 1.55 14.43
N PRO A 322 4.05 1.15 14.43
CA PRO A 322 2.98 1.94 15.04
C PRO A 322 3.14 2.23 16.52
N ASP A 323 4.04 1.51 17.19
CA ASP A 323 4.41 1.78 18.60
C ASP A 323 5.56 2.78 18.78
N GLY A 324 6.08 3.35 17.66
CA GLY A 324 7.18 4.29 17.64
C GLY A 324 8.57 3.65 17.74
N THR A 325 8.68 2.34 17.62
CA THR A 325 9.98 1.67 17.57
C THR A 325 10.52 1.58 16.14
N PRO A 326 11.84 1.75 15.95
CA PRO A 326 12.44 1.58 14.63
C PRO A 326 12.16 0.19 14.04
N ILE A 327 11.96 0.13 12.72
CA ILE A 327 11.73 -1.12 12.00
C ILE A 327 12.91 -1.46 11.10
N THR A 328 13.24 -2.74 11.03
CA THR A 328 14.03 -3.35 9.97
C THR A 328 13.15 -4.36 9.24
N PHE A 329 13.09 -4.28 7.91
CA PHE A 329 12.25 -5.19 7.11
C PHE A 329 12.97 -6.53 6.87
N ASP A 330 13.38 -7.16 7.95
CA ASP A 330 14.13 -8.42 7.99
C ASP A 330 13.26 -9.66 8.20
N THR A 331 11.94 -9.47 8.30
CA THR A 331 10.97 -10.57 8.36
C THR A 331 10.09 -10.62 7.11
N ASP A 332 9.71 -11.82 6.73
CA ASP A 332 8.87 -12.11 5.56
C ASP A 332 7.37 -12.24 5.91
N TYR A 333 6.57 -12.60 4.91
CA TYR A 333 5.13 -12.85 5.03
C TYR A 333 4.76 -13.85 6.14
N PHE A 334 5.59 -14.85 6.39
CA PHE A 334 5.38 -15.89 7.40
C PHE A 334 6.05 -15.59 8.74
N GLY A 335 6.71 -14.43 8.88
CA GLY A 335 7.56 -14.10 10.02
C GLY A 335 8.93 -14.77 9.99
N GLY A 336 9.32 -15.37 8.86
CA GLY A 336 10.65 -15.92 8.64
C GLY A 336 11.68 -14.81 8.48
N HIS A 337 12.91 -15.05 8.96
CA HIS A 337 13.96 -14.05 8.91
C HIS A 337 14.62 -14.00 7.52
N ARG A 338 14.77 -12.81 6.95
CA ARG A 338 15.50 -12.57 5.70
C ARG A 338 16.99 -12.59 5.97
N GLY A 339 17.70 -13.41 5.19
CA GLY A 339 19.16 -13.51 5.27
C GLY A 339 19.88 -12.28 4.69
N ALA A 340 21.20 -12.43 4.54
CA ALA A 340 22.05 -11.38 3.93
C ALA A 340 21.68 -11.10 2.45
N LYS A 341 21.17 -12.11 1.74
CA LYS A 341 20.61 -11.98 0.39
C LYS A 341 19.14 -11.63 0.52
N VAL A 342 18.79 -10.38 0.29
CA VAL A 342 17.41 -9.88 0.42
C VAL A 342 16.66 -10.18 -0.88
N ILE A 343 15.77 -11.15 -0.85
CA ILE A 343 14.92 -11.47 -2.00
C ILE A 343 13.75 -10.47 -2.05
N PRO A 344 13.47 -9.84 -3.21
CA PRO A 344 12.27 -9.00 -3.38
C PRO A 344 10.97 -9.79 -3.22
N GLY A 345 9.90 -9.08 -2.87
CA GLY A 345 8.60 -9.67 -2.59
C GLY A 345 8.47 -10.21 -1.17
N PRO A 346 7.31 -10.83 -0.86
CA PRO A 346 6.91 -11.14 0.51
C PRO A 346 7.63 -12.33 1.16
N PHE A 347 8.39 -13.12 0.42
CA PHE A 347 9.05 -14.33 0.93
C PHE A 347 10.54 -14.13 1.18
N ALA A 348 11.06 -14.74 2.24
CA ALA A 348 12.48 -14.71 2.56
C ALA A 348 13.29 -15.73 1.72
N GLU A 349 12.68 -16.87 1.41
CA GLU A 349 13.29 -17.97 0.68
C GLU A 349 12.40 -18.38 -0.51
N LYS A 350 13.01 -18.92 -1.58
CA LYS A 350 12.28 -19.37 -2.78
C LYS A 350 11.28 -20.50 -2.47
N GLU A 351 11.62 -21.34 -1.52
CA GLU A 351 10.83 -22.48 -1.08
C GLU A 351 9.56 -22.09 -0.34
N ASP A 352 9.44 -20.83 0.10
CA ASP A 352 8.25 -20.29 0.76
C ASP A 352 7.03 -20.24 -0.14
N VAL A 353 7.22 -20.21 -1.46
CA VAL A 353 6.16 -20.31 -2.47
C VAL A 353 5.28 -21.55 -2.26
N GLY A 354 5.87 -22.67 -1.80
CA GLY A 354 5.12 -23.91 -1.54
C GLY A 354 4.33 -23.93 -0.23
N LYS A 355 4.40 -22.87 0.59
CA LYS A 355 3.68 -22.77 1.85
C LYS A 355 2.25 -22.27 1.68
N ASN A 356 1.39 -22.58 2.65
CA ASN A 356 0.04 -22.04 2.70
C ASN A 356 0.06 -20.54 3.00
N VAL A 357 -0.31 -19.71 2.02
CA VAL A 357 -0.35 -18.25 2.17
C VAL A 357 -1.57 -17.73 2.93
N ASN A 358 -2.52 -18.60 3.28
CA ASN A 358 -3.60 -18.25 4.18
C ASN A 358 -3.15 -18.35 5.64
N ILE A 359 -2.53 -17.30 6.13
CA ILE A 359 -2.08 -17.18 7.52
C ILE A 359 -3.13 -16.56 8.45
N CYS A 360 -4.33 -16.32 7.91
CA CYS A 360 -5.51 -15.97 8.69
C CYS A 360 -5.90 -17.16 9.57
N THR A 361 -6.01 -16.93 10.86
CA THR A 361 -6.37 -17.96 11.86
C THR A 361 -7.87 -18.10 12.08
N ALA A 362 -8.69 -17.36 11.34
CA ALA A 362 -10.14 -17.54 11.34
C ALA A 362 -10.48 -18.92 10.77
N PHE A 363 -11.13 -19.70 11.52
CA PHE A 363 -11.43 -21.14 11.49
C PHE A 363 -11.83 -21.75 10.16
#